data_4a14195dd309124b7c51398853285fb7
#
_entry.id   4a14195dd309124b7c51398853285fb7
#
_cell.length_a   1.000
_cell.length_b   1.000
_cell.length_c   1.000
_cell.angle_alpha   90.00
_cell.angle_beta   90.00
_cell.angle_gamma   90.00
#
_symmetry.space_group_name_H-M   'P 1'
#
loop_
_entity.id
_entity.type
_entity.pdbx_description
1 polymer ?
#
loop_
_entity_poly.entity_id
_entity_poly.type
_entity_poly.pdbx_seq_one_letter_code
_entity_poly.pdbx_strand_id
1 'polypeptide(L)'
;STQILQSKMNNQMQMASVQVVLLMGISVITMLLYNFYSKQNIVAKNTRNITMKKVVIKNKSLSLAMNLCAYLIILFIITPIVGIVVLSFADSSSWMMKIFPDEFTLENYKRIFLQKRILSPVKNSIQMSLIAAGGASLIAILSSYLFIKDKGFLSKVLNFLIIIPMAIPASTLGVNLITAFNKKHILLFNNSLVGTYSILPIAYVIATITLVSRSTYTAFTNYNPEYDFASRNLGASNTQTFRWIFIPIVSSGIISGFSLAFMRSLGEYTISALLYGVHNKPLSIAMVNALHDFDIGISMAYGGIIILLGTVFLVLFSKT
;
A
#
# COMPACT_ATOMS: atom_id res chain seq x y z
N SER A 1 -1.65 18.29 0.33
CA SER A 1 -1.65 17.42 -0.87
C SER A 1 -2.65 17.89 -1.92
N THR A 2 -3.87 18.25 -1.56
CA THR A 2 -4.94 18.73 -2.49
C THR A 2 -4.51 19.99 -3.24
N GLN A 3 -3.90 20.97 -2.58
CA GLN A 3 -3.40 22.17 -3.22
C GLN A 3 -2.29 21.89 -4.26
N ILE A 4 -1.42 20.92 -4.01
CA ILE A 4 -0.38 20.51 -4.97
C ILE A 4 -1.03 19.94 -6.25
N LEU A 5 -2.06 19.11 -6.08
CA LEU A 5 -2.81 18.56 -7.20
C LEU A 5 -3.51 19.68 -7.99
N GLN A 6 -4.16 20.60 -7.28
CA GLN A 6 -4.83 21.76 -7.88
C GLN A 6 -3.86 22.69 -8.62
N SER A 7 -2.69 22.98 -8.03
CA SER A 7 -1.65 23.79 -8.69
C SER A 7 -1.14 23.11 -9.96
N LYS A 8 -1.02 21.76 -9.97
CA LYS A 8 -0.68 21.02 -11.19
C LYS A 8 -1.79 21.11 -12.23
N MET A 9 -3.05 20.92 -11.85
CA MET A 9 -4.19 21.01 -12.78
C MET A 9 -4.30 22.39 -13.40
N ASN A 10 -3.96 23.44 -12.65
CA ASN A 10 -3.89 24.83 -13.12
C ASN A 10 -2.60 25.16 -13.88
N ASN A 11 -1.79 24.17 -14.22
CA ASN A 11 -0.51 24.33 -14.93
C ASN A 11 0.55 25.21 -14.22
N GLN A 12 0.42 25.37 -12.89
CA GLN A 12 1.32 26.16 -12.04
C GLN A 12 2.40 25.28 -11.41
N MET A 13 3.28 24.68 -12.23
CA MET A 13 4.29 23.72 -11.76
C MET A 13 5.29 24.32 -10.77
N GLN A 14 5.64 25.62 -10.89
CA GLN A 14 6.52 26.28 -9.94
C GLN A 14 5.90 26.36 -8.54
N MET A 15 4.63 26.72 -8.45
CA MET A 15 3.88 26.77 -7.19
C MET A 15 3.75 25.36 -6.57
N ALA A 16 3.45 24.36 -7.40
CA ALA A 16 3.40 22.96 -6.96
C ALA A 16 4.75 22.52 -6.38
N SER A 17 5.87 22.91 -7.00
CA SER A 17 7.21 22.56 -6.51
C SER A 17 7.54 23.22 -5.16
N VAL A 18 7.18 24.47 -4.94
CA VAL A 18 7.35 25.16 -3.65
C VAL A 18 6.53 24.45 -2.55
N GLN A 19 5.26 24.13 -2.82
CA GLN A 19 4.39 23.41 -1.90
C GLN A 19 4.95 22.02 -1.55
N VAL A 20 5.56 21.32 -2.52
CA VAL A 20 6.24 20.05 -2.35
C VAL A 20 7.42 20.18 -1.39
N VAL A 21 8.29 21.18 -1.57
CA VAL A 21 9.46 21.41 -0.71
C VAL A 21 9.02 21.69 0.73
N LEU A 22 8.02 22.54 0.92
CA LEU A 22 7.49 22.84 2.25
C LEU A 22 6.91 21.58 2.94
N LEU A 23 6.11 20.82 2.23
CA LEU A 23 5.50 19.61 2.79
C LEU A 23 6.56 18.55 3.11
N MET A 24 7.56 18.40 2.24
CA MET A 24 8.70 17.50 2.47
C MET A 24 9.51 17.92 3.70
N GLY A 25 9.80 19.23 3.84
CA GLY A 25 10.51 19.76 5.01
C GLY A 25 9.80 19.44 6.33
N ILE A 26 8.49 19.69 6.40
CA ILE A 26 7.67 19.34 7.58
C ILE A 26 7.71 17.83 7.85
N SER A 27 7.56 16.99 6.83
CA SER A 27 7.57 15.53 6.98
C SER A 27 8.92 15.01 7.50
N VAL A 28 10.03 15.52 6.97
CA VAL A 28 11.38 15.14 7.41
C VAL A 28 11.63 15.59 8.86
N ILE A 29 11.25 16.81 9.21
CA ILE A 29 11.38 17.32 10.60
C ILE A 29 10.57 16.44 11.55
N THR A 30 9.33 16.13 11.22
CA THR A 30 8.48 15.26 12.05
C THR A 30 9.08 13.86 12.20
N MET A 31 9.63 13.28 11.13
CA MET A 31 10.31 11.99 11.18
C MET A 31 11.57 12.02 12.07
N LEU A 32 12.39 13.08 11.98
CA LEU A 32 13.56 13.25 12.81
C LEU A 32 13.20 13.38 14.29
N LEU A 33 12.18 14.18 14.61
CA LEU A 33 11.65 14.31 15.96
C LEU A 33 11.14 12.97 16.49
N TYR A 34 10.35 12.26 15.71
CA TYR A 34 9.86 10.92 16.08
C TYR A 34 11.01 9.95 16.37
N ASN A 35 12.03 9.89 15.50
CA ASN A 35 13.20 9.03 15.70
C ASN A 35 14.01 9.42 16.94
N PHE A 36 14.11 10.72 17.22
CA PHE A 36 14.79 11.21 18.42
C PHE A 36 14.08 10.76 19.70
N TYR A 37 12.77 10.96 19.79
CA TYR A 37 11.97 10.51 20.93
C TYR A 37 11.87 8.98 21.04
N SER A 38 11.78 8.27 19.92
CA SER A 38 11.67 6.82 19.89
C SER A 38 12.97 6.14 20.40
N LYS A 39 14.14 6.67 20.07
CA LYS A 39 15.43 6.12 20.56
C LYS A 39 15.54 6.16 22.07
N GLN A 40 14.98 7.15 22.73
CA GLN A 40 15.00 7.25 24.19
C GLN A 40 14.16 6.17 24.88
N ASN A 41 13.12 5.66 24.20
CA ASN A 41 12.20 4.66 24.75
C ASN A 41 12.56 3.20 24.40
N ILE A 42 13.54 2.96 23.52
CA ILE A 42 13.93 1.61 23.08
C ILE A 42 14.89 0.91 24.07
N VAL A 43 15.43 1.62 25.07
CA VAL A 43 16.31 1.04 26.10
C VAL A 43 15.58 0.01 27.00
N ALA A 44 14.26 -0.10 26.88
CA ALA A 44 13.46 -0.96 27.75
C ALA A 44 12.71 -2.05 26.99
N LYS A 45 13.31 -2.90 26.16
CA LYS A 45 12.62 -4.14 25.76
C LYS A 45 13.53 -5.18 25.10
N ASN A 46 14.51 -5.68 25.81
CA ASN A 46 14.86 -7.09 25.71
C ASN A 46 13.91 -7.90 26.63
N THR A 47 12.63 -7.93 26.30
CA THR A 47 11.69 -8.81 26.97
C THR A 47 11.21 -9.87 25.98
N ARG A 48 12.09 -10.84 25.70
CA ARG A 48 11.67 -12.18 25.30
C ARG A 48 10.81 -12.71 26.44
N ASN A 49 9.56 -13.04 26.14
CA ASN A 49 8.60 -13.73 27.04
C ASN A 49 8.00 -12.92 28.21
N ILE A 50 7.38 -11.78 27.93
CA ILE A 50 6.32 -11.33 28.83
C ILE A 50 5.01 -11.91 28.29
N THR A 51 4.55 -13.01 28.92
CA THR A 51 3.13 -13.40 28.84
C THR A 51 2.35 -12.23 29.43
N MET A 52 1.65 -11.48 28.56
CA MET A 52 0.77 -10.41 29.04
C MET A 52 -0.26 -11.03 29.97
N LYS A 53 -0.17 -10.72 31.26
CA LYS A 53 -1.21 -11.10 32.21
C LYS A 53 -2.53 -10.53 31.71
N LYS A 54 -3.50 -11.44 31.47
CA LYS A 54 -4.85 -11.06 31.06
C LYS A 54 -5.45 -10.21 32.18
N VAL A 55 -5.54 -8.90 31.98
CA VAL A 55 -6.17 -7.98 32.93
C VAL A 55 -7.67 -8.11 32.76
N VAL A 56 -8.32 -8.74 33.71
CA VAL A 56 -9.78 -8.88 33.74
C VAL A 56 -10.36 -7.65 34.42
N ILE A 57 -11.15 -6.89 33.69
CA ILE A 57 -11.88 -5.74 34.24
C ILE A 57 -13.00 -6.26 35.15
N LYS A 58 -12.84 -6.15 36.47
CA LYS A 58 -13.78 -6.66 37.45
C LYS A 58 -15.10 -5.85 37.51
N ASN A 59 -15.06 -4.57 37.12
CA ASN A 59 -16.24 -3.71 37.12
C ASN A 59 -17.08 -4.00 35.87
N LYS A 60 -18.26 -4.60 36.03
CA LYS A 60 -19.18 -4.96 34.94
C LYS A 60 -19.66 -3.74 34.13
N SER A 61 -19.93 -2.62 34.79
CA SER A 61 -20.39 -1.39 34.10
C SER A 61 -19.28 -0.82 33.21
N LEU A 62 -18.03 -0.80 33.70
CA LEU A 62 -16.89 -0.32 32.91
C LEU A 62 -16.60 -1.26 31.73
N SER A 63 -16.68 -2.59 31.95
CA SER A 63 -16.53 -3.57 30.88
C SER A 63 -17.60 -3.42 29.81
N LEU A 64 -18.86 -3.20 30.21
CA LEU A 64 -19.96 -2.97 29.28
C LEU A 64 -19.76 -1.68 28.47
N ALA A 65 -19.38 -0.59 29.13
CA ALA A 65 -19.11 0.69 28.47
C ALA A 65 -17.95 0.59 27.45
N MET A 66 -16.85 -0.09 27.81
CA MET A 66 -15.73 -0.31 26.90
C MET A 66 -16.12 -1.17 25.69
N ASN A 67 -16.89 -2.24 25.90
CA ASN A 67 -17.37 -3.06 24.80
C ASN A 67 -18.32 -2.28 23.89
N LEU A 68 -19.22 -1.48 24.45
CA LEU A 68 -20.13 -0.63 23.67
C LEU A 68 -19.34 0.38 22.81
N CYS A 69 -18.37 1.07 23.42
CA CYS A 69 -17.47 1.97 22.66
C CYS A 69 -16.74 1.23 21.54
N ALA A 70 -16.22 0.04 21.80
CA ALA A 70 -15.54 -0.76 20.77
C ALA A 70 -16.48 -1.12 19.61
N TYR A 71 -17.71 -1.57 19.92
CA TYR A 71 -18.71 -1.88 18.89
C TYR A 71 -19.13 -0.65 18.10
N LEU A 72 -19.31 0.53 18.74
CA LEU A 72 -19.64 1.77 18.05
C LEU A 72 -18.51 2.21 17.11
N ILE A 73 -17.25 2.08 17.53
CA ILE A 73 -16.09 2.39 16.67
C ILE A 73 -16.05 1.44 15.48
N ILE A 74 -16.24 0.14 15.70
CA ILE A 74 -16.27 -0.86 14.62
C ILE A 74 -17.40 -0.55 13.63
N LEU A 75 -18.61 -0.26 14.15
CA LEU A 75 -19.76 0.10 13.32
C LEU A 75 -19.47 1.34 12.48
N PHE A 76 -18.90 2.37 13.09
CA PHE A 76 -18.52 3.61 12.40
C PHE A 76 -17.51 3.37 11.26
N ILE A 77 -16.52 2.48 11.48
CA ILE A 77 -15.51 2.12 10.46
C ILE A 77 -16.13 1.29 9.33
N ILE A 78 -17.05 0.37 9.65
CA ILE A 78 -17.66 -0.53 8.67
C ILE A 78 -18.72 0.17 7.83
N THR A 79 -19.43 1.14 8.39
CA THR A 79 -20.55 1.85 7.71
C THR A 79 -20.20 2.37 6.31
N PRO A 80 -19.10 3.11 6.08
CA PRO A 80 -18.76 3.57 4.73
C PRO A 80 -18.44 2.42 3.76
N ILE A 81 -17.85 1.33 4.26
CA ILE A 81 -17.54 0.15 3.44
C ILE A 81 -18.83 -0.53 2.98
N VAL A 82 -19.75 -0.75 3.90
CA VAL A 82 -21.09 -1.29 3.59
C VAL A 82 -21.85 -0.34 2.68
N GLY A 83 -21.76 0.96 2.89
CA GLY A 83 -22.37 1.98 2.04
C GLY A 83 -21.90 1.86 0.58
N ILE A 84 -20.59 1.76 0.35
CA ILE A 84 -20.03 1.57 -1.00
C ILE A 84 -20.57 0.28 -1.63
N VAL A 85 -20.58 -0.83 -0.89
CA VAL A 85 -21.08 -2.12 -1.40
C VAL A 85 -22.56 -2.04 -1.73
N VAL A 86 -23.39 -1.49 -0.86
CA VAL A 86 -24.85 -1.35 -1.10
C VAL A 86 -25.11 -0.45 -2.30
N LEU A 87 -24.48 0.72 -2.35
CA LEU A 87 -24.65 1.68 -3.44
C LEU A 87 -24.08 1.20 -4.79
N SER A 88 -23.16 0.24 -4.79
CA SER A 88 -22.66 -0.36 -6.03
C SER A 88 -23.73 -1.15 -6.79
N PHE A 89 -24.76 -1.59 -6.09
CA PHE A 89 -25.93 -2.25 -6.67
C PHE A 89 -27.11 -1.31 -6.88
N ALA A 90 -27.02 -0.04 -6.53
CA ALA A 90 -28.10 0.92 -6.71
C ALA A 90 -28.25 1.32 -8.18
N ASP A 91 -29.50 1.48 -8.63
CA ASP A 91 -29.75 2.10 -9.92
C ASP A 91 -29.44 3.60 -9.87
N SER A 92 -28.58 4.05 -10.80
CA SER A 92 -28.07 5.44 -10.81
C SER A 92 -29.17 6.50 -10.99
N SER A 93 -30.29 6.12 -11.63
CA SER A 93 -31.41 7.04 -11.91
C SER A 93 -32.28 7.28 -10.70
N SER A 94 -32.40 6.31 -9.79
CA SER A 94 -33.34 6.35 -8.67
C SER A 94 -32.73 6.95 -7.38
N TRP A 95 -31.40 6.91 -7.23
CA TRP A 95 -30.76 7.23 -5.94
C TRP A 95 -30.42 8.72 -5.73
N MET A 96 -30.34 9.54 -6.78
CA MET A 96 -29.90 10.95 -6.64
C MET A 96 -30.76 11.82 -5.71
N MET A 97 -32.00 11.41 -5.41
CA MET A 97 -32.92 12.18 -4.57
C MET A 97 -33.25 11.56 -3.20
N LYS A 98 -32.77 10.37 -2.91
CA LYS A 98 -33.13 9.63 -1.68
C LYS A 98 -31.90 9.13 -0.94
N ILE A 99 -32.05 8.96 0.41
CA ILE A 99 -30.98 8.44 1.27
C ILE A 99 -30.65 6.96 0.95
N PHE A 100 -31.70 6.19 0.62
CA PHE A 100 -31.59 4.77 0.23
C PHE A 100 -32.08 4.56 -1.20
N PRO A 101 -31.41 3.68 -1.98
CA PRO A 101 -31.87 3.34 -3.32
C PRO A 101 -33.21 2.59 -3.27
N ASP A 102 -34.13 2.91 -4.18
CA ASP A 102 -35.41 2.21 -4.30
C ASP A 102 -35.25 0.88 -5.04
N GLU A 103 -34.32 0.80 -6.00
CA GLU A 103 -34.10 -0.36 -6.83
C GLU A 103 -32.63 -0.80 -6.81
N PHE A 104 -32.45 -2.12 -6.76
CA PHE A 104 -31.13 -2.74 -6.82
C PHE A 104 -30.96 -3.42 -8.17
N THR A 105 -29.79 -3.21 -8.78
CA THR A 105 -29.46 -3.72 -10.11
C THR A 105 -28.03 -4.23 -10.19
N LEU A 106 -27.77 -5.19 -11.07
CA LEU A 106 -26.42 -5.62 -11.46
C LEU A 106 -25.89 -4.87 -12.69
N GLU A 107 -26.65 -3.90 -13.21
CA GLU A 107 -26.32 -3.22 -14.47
C GLU A 107 -24.97 -2.48 -14.38
N ASN A 108 -24.64 -1.88 -13.24
CA ASN A 108 -23.36 -1.23 -13.02
C ASN A 108 -22.17 -2.18 -13.26
N TYR A 109 -22.26 -3.40 -12.73
CA TYR A 109 -21.24 -4.43 -12.93
C TYR A 109 -21.24 -4.95 -14.35
N LYS A 110 -22.41 -5.18 -14.95
CA LYS A 110 -22.51 -5.58 -16.37
C LYS A 110 -21.86 -4.55 -17.28
N ARG A 111 -22.10 -3.26 -17.08
CA ARG A 111 -21.47 -2.17 -17.84
C ARG A 111 -19.95 -2.22 -17.69
N ILE A 112 -19.42 -2.45 -16.47
CA ILE A 112 -17.97 -2.55 -16.23
C ILE A 112 -17.37 -3.74 -17.00
N PHE A 113 -17.99 -4.93 -16.93
CA PHE A 113 -17.40 -6.15 -17.50
C PHE A 113 -17.62 -6.28 -19.00
N LEU A 114 -18.72 -5.76 -19.54
CA LEU A 114 -19.03 -5.86 -20.97
C LEU A 114 -18.34 -4.77 -21.81
N GLN A 115 -18.10 -3.58 -21.25
CA GLN A 115 -17.50 -2.49 -21.98
C GLN A 115 -15.97 -2.45 -21.75
N LYS A 116 -15.20 -2.77 -22.79
CA LYS A 116 -13.73 -2.83 -22.75
C LYS A 116 -13.07 -1.56 -22.18
N ARG A 117 -13.65 -0.38 -22.48
CA ARG A 117 -13.15 0.92 -22.00
C ARG A 117 -13.31 1.06 -20.47
N ILE A 118 -14.43 0.57 -19.92
CA ILE A 118 -14.76 0.64 -18.49
C ILE A 118 -14.02 -0.47 -17.71
N LEU A 119 -13.74 -1.62 -18.34
CA LEU A 119 -12.96 -2.72 -17.75
C LEU A 119 -11.45 -2.45 -17.70
N SER A 120 -10.93 -1.63 -18.62
CA SER A 120 -9.48 -1.37 -18.71
C SER A 120 -8.84 -0.89 -17.41
N PRO A 121 -9.43 0.05 -16.63
CA PRO A 121 -8.88 0.47 -15.35
C PRO A 121 -8.73 -0.65 -14.32
N VAL A 122 -9.67 -1.61 -14.31
CA VAL A 122 -9.61 -2.77 -13.41
C VAL A 122 -8.37 -3.62 -13.73
N LYS A 123 -8.19 -3.95 -15.01
CA LYS A 123 -7.01 -4.72 -15.48
C LYS A 123 -5.71 -3.98 -15.19
N ASN A 124 -5.66 -2.68 -15.49
CA ASN A 124 -4.50 -1.85 -15.22
C ASN A 124 -4.12 -1.87 -13.74
N SER A 125 -5.08 -1.66 -12.84
CA SER A 125 -4.80 -1.64 -11.40
C SER A 125 -4.29 -2.99 -10.89
N ILE A 126 -4.89 -4.10 -11.31
CA ILE A 126 -4.43 -5.45 -10.92
C ILE A 126 -2.99 -5.65 -11.39
N GLN A 127 -2.72 -5.41 -12.67
CA GLN A 127 -1.39 -5.62 -13.24
C GLN A 127 -0.33 -4.72 -12.59
N MET A 128 -0.61 -3.42 -12.45
CA MET A 128 0.30 -2.46 -11.84
C MET A 128 0.57 -2.79 -10.37
N SER A 129 -0.45 -3.18 -9.62
CA SER A 129 -0.30 -3.56 -8.21
C SER A 129 0.48 -4.85 -8.03
N LEU A 130 0.30 -5.85 -8.92
CA LEU A 130 1.09 -7.08 -8.91
C LEU A 130 2.56 -6.81 -9.25
N ILE A 131 2.82 -6.00 -10.28
CA ILE A 131 4.18 -5.60 -10.66
C ILE A 131 4.85 -4.85 -9.51
N ALA A 132 4.12 -3.92 -8.88
CA ALA A 132 4.62 -3.13 -7.76
C ALA A 132 4.93 -3.99 -6.53
N ALA A 133 3.99 -4.85 -6.13
CA ALA A 133 4.18 -5.75 -4.99
C ALA A 133 5.32 -6.75 -5.24
N GLY A 134 5.41 -7.32 -6.46
CA GLY A 134 6.50 -8.21 -6.85
C GLY A 134 7.85 -7.51 -6.85
N GLY A 135 7.96 -6.34 -7.48
CA GLY A 135 9.18 -5.55 -7.51
C GLY A 135 9.65 -5.12 -6.13
N ALA A 136 8.74 -4.62 -5.29
CA ALA A 136 9.04 -4.25 -3.92
C ALA A 136 9.48 -5.46 -3.08
N SER A 137 8.87 -6.64 -3.29
CA SER A 137 9.23 -7.86 -2.57
C SER A 137 10.62 -8.38 -2.96
N LEU A 138 10.96 -8.33 -4.23
CA LEU A 138 12.31 -8.71 -4.68
C LEU A 138 13.38 -7.83 -4.06
N ILE A 139 13.19 -6.51 -4.08
CA ILE A 139 14.13 -5.57 -3.45
C ILE A 139 14.17 -5.79 -1.93
N ALA A 140 13.02 -6.04 -1.30
CA ALA A 140 12.92 -6.28 0.14
C ALA A 140 13.67 -7.56 0.57
N ILE A 141 13.57 -8.64 -0.18
CA ILE A 141 14.28 -9.90 0.09
C ILE A 141 15.80 -9.67 0.00
N LEU A 142 16.27 -9.07 -1.10
CA LEU A 142 17.69 -8.80 -1.31
C LEU A 142 18.27 -7.87 -0.24
N SER A 143 17.57 -6.78 0.05
CA SER A 143 18.02 -5.83 1.07
C SER A 143 17.98 -6.41 2.47
N SER A 144 16.94 -7.16 2.84
CA SER A 144 16.85 -7.81 4.16
C SER A 144 17.96 -8.82 4.39
N TYR A 145 18.29 -9.60 3.35
CA TYR A 145 19.42 -10.53 3.38
C TYR A 145 20.74 -9.80 3.64
N LEU A 146 20.98 -8.69 2.91
CA LEU A 146 22.19 -7.88 3.09
C LEU A 146 22.27 -7.26 4.49
N PHE A 147 21.15 -6.75 5.03
CA PHE A 147 21.12 -6.12 6.36
C PHE A 147 21.43 -7.08 7.52
N ILE A 148 21.16 -8.38 7.31
CA ILE A 148 21.48 -9.40 8.32
C ILE A 148 22.95 -9.82 8.20
N LYS A 149 23.42 -10.02 6.97
CA LYS A 149 24.76 -10.54 6.70
C LYS A 149 25.85 -9.48 6.86
N ASP A 150 25.58 -8.26 6.46
CA ASP A 150 26.55 -7.15 6.51
C ASP A 150 25.98 -5.96 7.26
N LYS A 151 26.73 -5.50 8.28
CA LYS A 151 26.43 -4.30 9.09
C LYS A 151 27.31 -3.10 8.68
N GLY A 152 27.97 -3.20 7.53
CA GLY A 152 28.88 -2.19 7.00
C GLY A 152 28.15 -0.90 6.55
N PHE A 153 28.95 0.01 5.99
CA PHE A 153 28.47 1.30 5.51
C PHE A 153 27.42 1.16 4.41
N LEU A 154 27.64 0.26 3.44
CA LEU A 154 26.73 0.03 2.31
C LEU A 154 25.32 -0.41 2.80
N SER A 155 25.28 -1.35 3.74
CA SER A 155 24.02 -1.81 4.34
C SER A 155 23.27 -0.67 5.02
N LYS A 156 23.94 0.22 5.74
CA LYS A 156 23.33 1.40 6.37
C LYS A 156 22.77 2.37 5.33
N VAL A 157 23.51 2.64 4.26
CA VAL A 157 23.06 3.52 3.16
C VAL A 157 21.82 2.92 2.46
N LEU A 158 21.85 1.64 2.13
CA LEU A 158 20.71 0.97 1.50
C LEU A 158 19.46 0.99 2.41
N ASN A 159 19.63 0.71 3.71
CA ASN A 159 18.53 0.79 4.66
C ASN A 159 17.95 2.21 4.73
N PHE A 160 18.80 3.23 4.74
CA PHE A 160 18.36 4.62 4.71
C PHE A 160 17.57 4.94 3.43
N LEU A 161 18.07 4.53 2.25
CA LEU A 161 17.39 4.74 0.98
C LEU A 161 16.02 4.05 0.90
N ILE A 162 15.89 2.87 1.49
CA ILE A 162 14.60 2.14 1.56
C ILE A 162 13.61 2.81 2.52
N ILE A 163 14.08 3.49 3.57
CA ILE A 163 13.21 4.14 4.54
C ILE A 163 12.75 5.52 4.07
N ILE A 164 13.55 6.24 3.29
CA ILE A 164 13.24 7.60 2.81
C ILE A 164 11.83 7.72 2.19
N PRO A 165 11.37 6.81 1.32
CA PRO A 165 10.04 6.95 0.70
C PRO A 165 8.89 7.04 1.71
N MET A 166 9.04 6.48 2.90
CA MET A 166 8.02 6.58 3.96
C MET A 166 7.86 8.01 4.50
N ALA A 167 8.94 8.80 4.46
CA ALA A 167 8.92 10.20 4.90
C ALA A 167 8.40 11.15 3.81
N ILE A 168 8.35 10.70 2.56
CA ILE A 168 7.94 11.53 1.42
C ILE A 168 6.42 11.45 1.24
N PRO A 169 5.68 12.56 1.30
CA PRO A 169 4.25 12.57 0.98
C PRO A 169 3.99 12.07 -0.45
N ALA A 170 2.88 11.36 -0.66
CA ALA A 170 2.53 10.77 -1.95
C ALA A 170 2.47 11.79 -3.09
N SER A 171 1.91 12.97 -2.83
CA SER A 171 1.86 14.07 -3.80
C SER A 171 3.26 14.59 -4.16
N THR A 172 4.16 14.69 -3.19
CA THR A 172 5.56 15.06 -3.40
C THR A 172 6.28 14.04 -4.27
N LEU A 173 6.08 12.73 -3.97
CA LEU A 173 6.64 11.66 -4.78
C LEU A 173 6.18 11.74 -6.24
N GLY A 174 4.88 11.97 -6.48
CA GLY A 174 4.35 12.11 -7.82
C GLY A 174 4.96 13.28 -8.60
N VAL A 175 5.07 14.47 -7.97
CA VAL A 175 5.69 15.66 -8.62
C VAL A 175 7.18 15.42 -8.89
N ASN A 176 7.90 14.83 -7.94
CA ASN A 176 9.33 14.52 -8.11
C ASN A 176 9.56 13.53 -9.27
N LEU A 177 8.71 12.51 -9.42
CA LEU A 177 8.79 11.59 -10.54
C LEU A 177 8.51 12.25 -11.89
N ILE A 178 7.54 13.18 -11.94
CA ILE A 178 7.34 13.99 -13.15
C ILE A 178 8.60 14.78 -13.47
N THR A 179 9.13 15.52 -12.51
CA THR A 179 10.29 16.39 -12.72
C THR A 179 11.52 15.59 -13.14
N ALA A 180 11.75 14.43 -12.51
CA ALA A 180 12.90 13.59 -12.82
C ALA A 180 12.79 12.89 -14.18
N PHE A 181 11.59 12.45 -14.59
CA PHE A 181 11.42 11.53 -15.72
C PHE A 181 10.62 12.12 -16.90
N ASN A 182 10.29 13.41 -16.87
CA ASN A 182 9.64 14.08 -17.98
C ASN A 182 10.57 14.38 -19.15
N LYS A 183 11.89 14.40 -18.91
CA LYS A 183 12.91 14.60 -19.95
C LYS A 183 13.48 13.26 -20.40
N LYS A 184 14.01 13.24 -21.62
CA LYS A 184 14.76 12.09 -22.14
C LYS A 184 16.02 11.86 -21.31
N HIS A 185 16.21 10.65 -20.83
CA HIS A 185 17.35 10.26 -19.99
C HIS A 185 18.18 9.15 -20.65
N ILE A 186 19.50 9.24 -20.57
CA ILE A 186 20.42 8.24 -21.12
C ILE A 186 20.15 6.85 -20.50
N LEU A 187 19.88 6.80 -19.18
CA LEU A 187 19.54 5.55 -18.47
C LEU A 187 18.23 4.92 -18.94
N LEU A 188 17.40 5.63 -19.68
CA LEU A 188 16.12 5.19 -20.23
C LEU A 188 16.17 5.08 -21.77
N PHE A 189 17.35 4.82 -22.31
CA PHE A 189 17.56 4.72 -23.76
C PHE A 189 17.00 5.95 -24.51
N ASN A 190 17.22 7.14 -23.95
CA ASN A 190 16.77 8.41 -24.51
C ASN A 190 15.24 8.59 -24.57
N ASN A 191 14.49 7.88 -23.75
CA ASN A 191 13.04 8.02 -23.62
C ASN A 191 12.66 8.76 -22.33
N SER A 192 11.44 9.33 -22.30
CA SER A 192 10.80 9.79 -21.06
C SER A 192 9.91 8.69 -20.50
N LEU A 193 9.85 8.54 -19.17
CA LEU A 193 8.91 7.61 -18.54
C LEU A 193 7.52 8.21 -18.34
N VAL A 194 7.42 9.53 -18.22
CA VAL A 194 6.14 10.21 -18.04
C VAL A 194 5.27 9.97 -19.27
N GLY A 195 4.02 9.55 -19.06
CA GLY A 195 3.09 9.18 -20.13
C GLY A 195 3.17 7.70 -20.55
N THR A 196 4.17 6.94 -20.09
CA THR A 196 4.25 5.49 -20.35
C THR A 196 3.48 4.68 -19.31
N TYR A 197 3.21 3.41 -19.63
CA TYR A 197 2.58 2.49 -18.68
C TYR A 197 3.43 2.27 -17.42
N SER A 198 4.75 2.24 -17.57
CA SER A 198 5.70 1.82 -16.54
C SER A 198 5.86 2.82 -15.38
N ILE A 199 5.52 4.10 -15.58
CA ILE A 199 5.73 5.12 -14.55
C ILE A 199 4.93 4.83 -13.27
N LEU A 200 3.69 4.33 -13.39
CA LEU A 200 2.82 4.03 -12.25
C LEU A 200 3.31 2.81 -11.45
N PRO A 201 3.60 1.64 -12.05
CA PRO A 201 4.20 0.53 -11.31
C PRO A 201 5.49 0.91 -10.57
N ILE A 202 6.38 1.68 -11.20
CA ILE A 202 7.63 2.16 -10.56
C ILE A 202 7.31 3.06 -9.38
N ALA A 203 6.39 3.99 -9.54
CA ALA A 203 5.96 4.88 -8.46
C ALA A 203 5.36 4.10 -7.27
N TYR A 204 4.59 3.05 -7.56
CA TYR A 204 4.01 2.18 -6.52
C TYR A 204 5.08 1.32 -5.83
N VAL A 205 6.09 0.82 -6.54
CA VAL A 205 7.26 0.16 -5.91
C VAL A 205 7.90 1.10 -4.90
N ILE A 206 8.21 2.34 -5.31
CA ILE A 206 8.85 3.33 -4.43
C ILE A 206 7.96 3.64 -3.21
N ALA A 207 6.65 3.79 -3.40
CA ALA A 207 5.71 4.10 -2.33
C ALA A 207 5.52 2.96 -1.33
N THR A 208 5.73 1.70 -1.74
CA THR A 208 5.46 0.52 -0.92
C THR A 208 6.72 -0.19 -0.42
N ILE A 209 7.89 0.11 -0.98
CA ILE A 209 9.15 -0.58 -0.68
C ILE A 209 9.47 -0.63 0.82
N THR A 210 9.28 0.46 1.55
CA THR A 210 9.54 0.52 3.00
C THR A 210 8.65 -0.45 3.76
N LEU A 211 7.37 -0.53 3.40
CA LEU A 211 6.38 -1.42 4.03
C LEU A 211 6.77 -2.89 3.86
N VAL A 212 7.08 -3.28 2.62
CA VAL A 212 7.50 -4.65 2.29
C VAL A 212 8.82 -5.01 2.96
N SER A 213 9.81 -4.10 2.89
CA SER A 213 11.12 -4.32 3.50
C SER A 213 11.04 -4.48 5.01
N ARG A 214 10.17 -3.75 5.70
CA ARG A 214 9.97 -3.91 7.13
C ARG A 214 9.37 -5.25 7.49
N SER A 215 8.33 -5.69 6.77
CA SER A 215 7.70 -7.00 6.97
C SER A 215 8.70 -8.14 6.73
N THR A 216 9.41 -8.10 5.61
CA THR A 216 10.41 -9.11 5.23
C THR A 216 11.59 -9.14 6.22
N TYR A 217 12.14 -7.97 6.58
CA TYR A 217 13.23 -7.87 7.53
C TYR A 217 12.86 -8.44 8.91
N THR A 218 11.63 -8.17 9.38
CA THR A 218 11.14 -8.73 10.66
C THR A 218 11.07 -10.25 10.60
N ALA A 219 10.59 -10.83 9.51
CA ALA A 219 10.56 -12.28 9.36
C ALA A 219 11.97 -12.88 9.34
N PHE A 220 12.91 -12.24 8.66
CA PHE A 220 14.31 -12.68 8.60
C PHE A 220 15.02 -12.58 9.95
N THR A 221 14.77 -11.51 10.73
CA THR A 221 15.39 -11.35 12.05
C THR A 221 14.79 -12.27 13.11
N ASN A 222 13.54 -12.70 12.92
CA ASN A 222 12.88 -13.66 13.81
C ASN A 222 13.23 -15.13 13.47
N TYR A 223 13.94 -15.37 12.36
CA TYR A 223 14.42 -16.69 12.02
C TYR A 223 15.50 -17.15 13.02
N ASN A 224 15.32 -18.35 13.59
CA ASN A 224 16.31 -18.90 14.53
C ASN A 224 17.40 -19.64 13.73
N PRO A 225 18.68 -19.19 13.79
CA PRO A 225 19.80 -19.85 13.12
C PRO A 225 20.03 -21.31 13.56
N GLU A 226 19.52 -21.72 14.72
CA GLU A 226 19.62 -23.11 15.19
C GLU A 226 18.97 -24.11 14.23
N TYR A 227 17.97 -23.69 13.46
CA TYR A 227 17.38 -24.53 12.42
C TYR A 227 18.38 -24.89 11.31
N ASP A 228 19.30 -24.00 10.99
CA ASP A 228 20.37 -24.27 10.01
C ASP A 228 21.35 -25.33 10.56
N PHE A 229 21.73 -25.22 11.82
CA PHE A 229 22.61 -26.20 12.47
C PHE A 229 21.93 -27.56 12.56
N ALA A 230 20.68 -27.61 13.00
CA ALA A 230 19.93 -28.85 13.09
C ALA A 230 19.80 -29.56 11.74
N SER A 231 19.50 -28.81 10.67
CA SER A 231 19.34 -29.38 9.32
C SER A 231 20.67 -29.95 8.79
N ARG A 232 21.78 -29.25 9.03
CA ARG A 232 23.12 -29.73 8.61
C ARG A 232 23.54 -30.98 9.38
N ASN A 233 23.21 -31.06 10.66
CA ASN A 233 23.47 -32.25 11.46
C ASN A 233 22.68 -33.48 10.95
N LEU A 234 21.52 -33.25 10.29
CA LEU A 234 20.74 -34.26 9.60
C LEU A 234 21.22 -34.56 8.17
N GLY A 235 22.33 -33.93 7.72
CA GLY A 235 22.94 -34.15 6.41
C GLY A 235 22.40 -33.28 5.28
N ALA A 236 21.59 -32.25 5.58
CA ALA A 236 21.08 -31.34 4.55
C ALA A 236 22.19 -30.44 4.02
N SER A 237 22.22 -30.26 2.69
CA SER A 237 23.07 -29.26 2.05
C SER A 237 22.56 -27.83 2.30
N ASN A 238 23.42 -26.82 2.09
CA ASN A 238 23.03 -25.42 2.23
C ASN A 238 21.81 -25.03 1.38
N THR A 239 21.71 -25.60 0.16
CA THR A 239 20.58 -25.35 -0.75
C THR A 239 19.29 -25.99 -0.23
N GLN A 240 19.38 -27.18 0.35
CA GLN A 240 18.25 -27.88 0.97
C GLN A 240 17.75 -27.12 2.20
N THR A 241 18.67 -26.70 3.10
CA THR A 241 18.32 -25.87 4.27
C THR A 241 17.65 -24.57 3.83
N PHE A 242 18.20 -23.87 2.85
CA PHE A 242 17.62 -22.64 2.34
C PHE A 242 16.22 -22.85 1.76
N ARG A 243 16.04 -23.85 0.88
CA ARG A 243 14.78 -24.10 0.16
C ARG A 243 13.68 -24.69 1.06
N TRP A 244 14.03 -25.63 1.96
CA TRP A 244 13.06 -26.41 2.68
C TRP A 244 12.80 -25.93 4.12
N ILE A 245 13.68 -25.08 4.66
CA ILE A 245 13.58 -24.58 6.03
C ILE A 245 13.50 -23.05 6.04
N PHE A 246 14.50 -22.36 5.54
CA PHE A 246 14.55 -20.90 5.60
C PHE A 246 13.40 -20.26 4.83
N ILE A 247 13.24 -20.56 3.54
CA ILE A 247 12.18 -19.95 2.70
C ILE A 247 10.78 -20.20 3.28
N PRO A 248 10.35 -21.40 3.66
CA PRO A 248 9.02 -21.60 4.24
C PRO A 248 8.77 -20.80 5.52
N ILE A 249 9.76 -20.70 6.40
CA ILE A 249 9.61 -19.95 7.67
C ILE A 249 9.50 -18.45 7.43
N VAL A 250 10.34 -17.89 6.55
CA VAL A 250 10.32 -16.44 6.29
C VAL A 250 9.26 -16.01 5.27
N SER A 251 8.67 -16.95 4.56
CA SER A 251 7.66 -16.67 3.51
C SER A 251 6.44 -15.93 4.06
N SER A 252 6.02 -16.20 5.29
CA SER A 252 4.89 -15.51 5.92
C SER A 252 5.10 -13.99 5.97
N GLY A 253 6.30 -13.52 6.31
CA GLY A 253 6.61 -12.09 6.31
C GLY A 253 6.74 -11.49 4.91
N ILE A 254 7.27 -12.26 3.95
CA ILE A 254 7.36 -11.84 2.54
C ILE A 254 5.96 -11.70 1.95
N ILE A 255 5.11 -12.70 2.16
CA ILE A 255 3.73 -12.74 1.66
C ILE A 255 2.90 -11.63 2.31
N SER A 256 3.05 -11.41 3.62
CA SER A 256 2.39 -10.29 4.30
C SER A 256 2.81 -8.93 3.71
N GLY A 257 4.10 -8.73 3.47
CA GLY A 257 4.62 -7.52 2.83
C GLY A 257 4.07 -7.33 1.42
N PHE A 258 4.08 -8.39 0.60
CA PHE A 258 3.52 -8.41 -0.74
C PHE A 258 2.03 -8.04 -0.73
N SER A 259 1.25 -8.67 0.16
CA SER A 259 -0.19 -8.42 0.28
C SER A 259 -0.49 -6.97 0.65
N LEU A 260 0.24 -6.41 1.60
CA LEU A 260 0.12 -5.01 1.99
C LEU A 260 0.48 -4.06 0.84
N ALA A 261 1.54 -4.34 0.08
CA ALA A 261 1.92 -3.55 -1.07
C ALA A 261 0.88 -3.61 -2.19
N PHE A 262 0.35 -4.81 -2.46
CA PHE A 262 -0.71 -5.00 -3.46
C PHE A 262 -1.95 -4.18 -3.11
N MET A 263 -2.48 -4.34 -1.89
CA MET A 263 -3.68 -3.60 -1.46
C MET A 263 -3.46 -2.08 -1.47
N ARG A 264 -2.30 -1.61 -0.99
CA ARG A 264 -1.98 -0.18 -1.00
C ARG A 264 -1.88 0.37 -2.42
N SER A 265 -1.24 -0.37 -3.34
CA SER A 265 -1.11 0.04 -4.75
C SER A 265 -2.45 0.05 -5.48
N LEU A 266 -3.33 -0.93 -5.18
CA LEU A 266 -4.65 -1.04 -5.78
C LEU A 266 -5.52 0.18 -5.50
N GLY A 267 -5.45 0.73 -4.28
CA GLY A 267 -6.19 1.92 -3.85
C GLY A 267 -5.43 3.25 -3.99
N GLU A 268 -4.23 3.25 -4.58
CA GLU A 268 -3.41 4.47 -4.65
C GLU A 268 -4.01 5.49 -5.63
N TYR A 269 -4.49 6.60 -5.07
CA TYR A 269 -5.10 7.69 -5.84
C TYR A 269 -4.15 8.86 -6.07
N THR A 270 -3.43 9.30 -5.03
CA THR A 270 -2.70 10.57 -5.04
C THR A 270 -1.56 10.61 -6.06
N ILE A 271 -0.74 9.55 -6.08
CA ILE A 271 0.35 9.40 -7.06
C ILE A 271 -0.25 9.20 -8.45
N SER A 272 -1.30 8.38 -8.52
CA SER A 272 -2.00 8.08 -9.76
C SER A 272 -2.57 9.31 -10.42
N ALA A 273 -3.22 10.21 -9.67
CA ALA A 273 -3.81 11.44 -10.16
C ALA A 273 -2.77 12.40 -10.77
N LEU A 274 -1.51 12.30 -10.33
CA LEU A 274 -0.41 13.08 -10.85
C LEU A 274 0.23 12.48 -12.11
N LEU A 275 0.28 11.15 -12.22
CA LEU A 275 1.09 10.42 -13.20
C LEU A 275 0.29 9.68 -14.28
N TYR A 276 -1.04 9.51 -14.08
CA TYR A 276 -1.82 8.75 -15.05
C TYR A 276 -1.93 9.46 -16.41
N GLY A 277 -2.04 8.66 -17.44
CA GLY A 277 -2.30 9.07 -18.81
C GLY A 277 -3.48 8.30 -19.42
N VAL A 278 -3.69 8.46 -20.71
CA VAL A 278 -4.83 7.88 -21.43
C VAL A 278 -4.83 6.35 -21.41
N HIS A 279 -3.64 5.74 -21.50
CA HIS A 279 -3.49 4.29 -21.65
C HIS A 279 -3.23 3.53 -20.35
N ASN A 280 -2.91 4.24 -19.26
CA ASN A 280 -2.53 3.64 -17.99
C ASN A 280 -3.44 4.05 -16.82
N LYS A 281 -4.70 4.45 -17.11
CA LYS A 281 -5.66 4.88 -16.09
C LYS A 281 -5.92 3.73 -15.10
N PRO A 282 -5.63 3.92 -13.78
CA PRO A 282 -5.93 2.93 -12.76
C PRO A 282 -7.38 3.04 -12.25
N LEU A 283 -7.81 2.04 -11.51
CA LEU A 283 -9.17 1.89 -10.99
C LEU A 283 -9.58 3.03 -10.03
N SER A 284 -8.67 3.47 -9.17
CA SER A 284 -8.88 4.59 -8.25
C SER A 284 -9.19 5.91 -8.99
N ILE A 285 -8.54 6.15 -10.11
CA ILE A 285 -8.80 7.32 -10.96
C ILE A 285 -10.12 7.15 -11.72
N ALA A 286 -10.41 5.95 -12.24
CA ALA A 286 -11.67 5.69 -12.91
C ALA A 286 -12.87 5.89 -11.99
N MET A 287 -12.74 5.45 -10.72
CA MET A 287 -13.75 5.64 -9.68
C MET A 287 -14.04 7.13 -9.44
N VAL A 288 -13.01 7.94 -9.24
CA VAL A 288 -13.18 9.37 -8.99
C VAL A 288 -13.70 10.12 -10.23
N ASN A 289 -13.25 9.74 -11.43
CA ASN A 289 -13.77 10.33 -12.66
C ASN A 289 -15.26 10.01 -12.84
N ALA A 290 -15.69 8.77 -12.61
CA ALA A 290 -17.10 8.40 -12.66
C ALA A 290 -17.95 9.21 -11.65
N LEU A 291 -17.39 9.50 -10.47
CA LEU A 291 -18.04 10.37 -9.49
C LEU A 291 -18.17 11.81 -10.01
N HIS A 292 -17.14 12.35 -10.65
CA HIS A 292 -17.19 13.68 -11.27
C HIS A 292 -18.16 13.75 -12.46
N ASP A 293 -18.30 12.64 -13.19
CA ASP A 293 -19.26 12.49 -14.30
C ASP A 293 -20.70 12.22 -13.80
N PHE A 294 -20.94 12.26 -12.48
CA PHE A 294 -22.21 11.95 -11.83
C PHE A 294 -22.72 10.52 -12.08
N ASP A 295 -21.86 9.59 -12.55
CA ASP A 295 -22.19 8.16 -12.68
C ASP A 295 -21.85 7.44 -11.36
N ILE A 296 -22.66 7.70 -10.34
CA ILE A 296 -22.41 7.24 -8.97
C ILE A 296 -22.43 5.72 -8.89
N GLY A 297 -23.32 5.05 -9.64
CA GLY A 297 -23.41 3.59 -9.67
C GLY A 297 -22.13 2.94 -10.17
N ILE A 298 -21.54 3.41 -11.25
CA ILE A 298 -20.24 2.94 -11.75
C ILE A 298 -19.12 3.28 -10.77
N SER A 299 -19.11 4.48 -10.17
CA SER A 299 -18.13 4.86 -9.17
C SER A 299 -18.14 3.92 -7.96
N MET A 300 -19.31 3.64 -7.40
CA MET A 300 -19.48 2.72 -6.27
C MET A 300 -19.16 1.27 -6.65
N ALA A 301 -19.50 0.83 -7.87
CA ALA A 301 -19.14 -0.49 -8.36
C ALA A 301 -17.61 -0.66 -8.49
N TYR A 302 -16.88 0.37 -8.93
CA TYR A 302 -15.42 0.36 -8.89
C TYR A 302 -14.88 0.27 -7.46
N GLY A 303 -15.46 1.00 -6.51
CA GLY A 303 -15.15 0.89 -5.09
C GLY A 303 -15.40 -0.53 -4.56
N GLY A 304 -16.54 -1.13 -4.90
CA GLY A 304 -16.88 -2.52 -4.59
C GLY A 304 -15.86 -3.53 -5.12
N ILE A 305 -15.38 -3.32 -6.35
CA ILE A 305 -14.32 -4.16 -6.96
C ILE A 305 -12.99 -4.01 -6.17
N ILE A 306 -12.61 -2.80 -5.77
CA ILE A 306 -11.39 -2.60 -4.94
C ILE A 306 -11.51 -3.36 -3.62
N ILE A 307 -12.65 -3.24 -2.93
CA ILE A 307 -12.91 -3.93 -1.66
C ILE A 307 -12.88 -5.45 -1.86
N LEU A 308 -13.53 -5.94 -2.89
CA LEU A 308 -13.59 -7.38 -3.20
C LEU A 308 -12.19 -7.93 -3.49
N LEU A 309 -11.43 -7.28 -4.39
CA LEU A 309 -10.06 -7.69 -4.73
C LEU A 309 -9.15 -7.66 -3.51
N GLY A 310 -9.21 -6.61 -2.70
CA GLY A 310 -8.43 -6.49 -1.47
C GLY A 310 -8.78 -7.59 -0.47
N THR A 311 -10.08 -7.85 -0.27
CA THR A 311 -10.56 -8.88 0.67
C THR A 311 -10.18 -10.30 0.19
N VAL A 312 -10.41 -10.61 -1.07
CA VAL A 312 -10.04 -11.92 -1.67
C VAL A 312 -8.54 -12.13 -1.53
N PHE A 313 -7.74 -11.12 -1.85
CA PHE A 313 -6.29 -11.20 -1.75
C PHE A 313 -5.84 -11.44 -0.30
N LEU A 314 -6.42 -10.70 0.66
CA LEU A 314 -6.13 -10.85 2.07
C LEU A 314 -6.49 -12.25 2.59
N VAL A 315 -7.66 -12.78 2.23
CA VAL A 315 -8.10 -14.13 2.64
C VAL A 315 -7.21 -15.22 2.05
N LEU A 316 -6.81 -15.09 0.78
CA LEU A 316 -5.94 -16.08 0.13
C LEU A 316 -4.57 -16.18 0.82
N PHE A 317 -4.02 -15.05 1.26
CA PHE A 317 -2.69 -14.98 1.85
C PHE A 317 -2.66 -14.92 3.39
N SER A 318 -3.82 -14.86 4.06
CA SER A 318 -3.89 -14.88 5.53
C SER A 318 -3.65 -16.27 6.14
N LYS A 319 -3.73 -17.33 5.33
CA LYS A 319 -3.53 -18.73 5.78
C LYS A 319 -2.08 -19.21 5.65
N THR A 320 -1.21 -18.37 5.13
CA THR A 320 0.23 -18.62 5.03
C THR A 320 0.99 -17.89 6.13
#